data_12269e479eed11f1d92828d80bb20e9a
#
_entry.id   12269e479eed11f1d92828d80bb20e9a
#
_cell.length_a   1.000
_cell.length_b   1.000
_cell.length_c   1.000
_cell.angle_alpha   90.00
_cell.angle_beta   90.00
_cell.angle_gamma   90.00
#
_symmetry.space_group_name_H-M   'P 1'
#
loop_
_entity.id
_entity.type
_entity.pdbx_description
1 polymer ?
#
loop_
_entity_poly.entity_id
_entity_poly.type
_entity_poly.pdbx_seq_one_letter_code
_entity_poly.pdbx_strand_id
1 'polypeptide(L)'
;TGGISSGTGNMCQAHAVGHPAGSFYVYQQAYDKKGMPIEGAVVDRNGDGTITTADKYLYKSPSAPWTAGFTSKLMYKNWDFSFSLRASFDNYVFNDLEAGSSNISSSQVLAQSGYLSNRPKNVLGKAWQTYDWVLSDYFVQNGSFLKCDNITLGYTFDQLFGAKIGGRVYATASNVFTITNYKGIDPEVAGGIDNSLYPRPFTALVGLSLNF
;
A
#
# COMPACT_ATOMS: atom_id res chain seq x y z
N THR A 1 25.58 -4.65 -7.79
CA THR A 1 24.47 -4.40 -6.84
C THR A 1 24.11 -2.93 -6.89
N GLY A 2 22.93 -2.62 -7.44
CA GLY A 2 22.39 -1.28 -7.40
C GLY A 2 21.51 -1.14 -6.17
N GLY A 3 21.71 -0.11 -5.35
CA GLY A 3 20.83 0.20 -4.22
C GLY A 3 19.75 1.19 -4.63
N ILE A 4 18.56 1.01 -4.09
CA ILE A 4 17.45 1.95 -4.23
C ILE A 4 17.22 2.58 -2.86
N SER A 5 17.30 3.91 -2.79
CA SER A 5 17.05 4.64 -1.54
C SER A 5 15.55 4.75 -1.26
N SER A 6 15.17 4.72 0.01
CA SER A 6 13.87 5.19 0.47
C SER A 6 13.75 6.71 0.28
N GLY A 7 12.56 7.26 0.41
CA GLY A 7 12.34 8.71 0.40
C GLY A 7 13.17 9.51 1.42
N THR A 8 13.80 8.80 2.32
CA THR A 8 14.68 9.32 3.38
C THR A 8 16.15 9.41 2.99
N GLY A 9 16.51 9.03 1.75
CA GLY A 9 17.89 9.02 1.27
C GLY A 9 18.69 7.77 1.66
N ASN A 10 18.15 6.90 2.50
CA ASN A 10 18.79 5.65 2.93
C ASN A 10 18.37 4.48 2.05
N MET A 11 19.30 3.59 1.79
CA MET A 11 19.09 2.43 0.94
C MET A 11 18.27 1.36 1.68
N CYS A 12 17.01 1.14 1.26
CA CYS A 12 16.12 0.12 1.82
C CYS A 12 15.81 -1.04 0.86
N GLN A 13 16.26 -0.95 -0.39
CA GLN A 13 16.13 -2.01 -1.39
C GLN A 13 17.45 -2.25 -2.10
N ALA A 14 17.65 -3.44 -2.62
CA ALA A 14 18.82 -3.78 -3.41
C ALA A 14 18.48 -4.75 -4.55
N HIS A 15 19.29 -4.73 -5.60
CA HIS A 15 19.30 -5.74 -6.64
C HIS A 15 20.46 -6.71 -6.38
N ALA A 16 20.14 -7.97 -6.14
CA ALA A 16 21.15 -9.01 -5.92
C ALA A 16 20.84 -10.26 -6.75
N VAL A 17 21.89 -10.93 -7.20
CA VAL A 17 21.76 -12.20 -7.94
C VAL A 17 21.06 -13.25 -7.05
N GLY A 18 20.09 -13.96 -7.61
CA GLY A 18 19.31 -14.98 -6.89
C GLY A 18 18.14 -14.43 -6.06
N HIS A 19 17.89 -13.11 -6.09
CA HIS A 19 16.77 -12.47 -5.40
C HIS A 19 15.89 -11.68 -6.39
N PRO A 20 14.59 -11.54 -6.11
CA PRO A 20 13.72 -10.68 -6.91
C PRO A 20 14.24 -9.24 -6.96
N ALA A 21 14.00 -8.56 -8.08
CA ALA A 21 14.38 -7.17 -8.24
C ALA A 21 13.72 -6.28 -7.17
N GLY A 22 14.50 -5.37 -6.58
CA GLY A 22 14.01 -4.47 -5.55
C GLY A 22 13.71 -5.15 -4.21
N SER A 23 14.30 -6.32 -3.93
CA SER A 23 14.18 -6.95 -2.61
C SER A 23 14.62 -5.98 -1.52
N PHE A 24 13.87 -5.98 -0.40
CA PHE A 24 14.17 -5.09 0.72
C PHE A 24 15.48 -5.47 1.38
N TYR A 25 16.34 -4.46 1.58
CA TYR A 25 17.65 -4.59 2.21
C TYR A 25 17.62 -3.81 3.53
N VAL A 26 17.30 -4.53 4.60
CA VAL A 26 16.89 -3.95 5.88
C VAL A 26 17.58 -4.65 7.05
N TYR A 27 17.54 -4.03 8.23
CA TYR A 27 17.95 -4.65 9.48
C TYR A 27 16.89 -5.62 9.98
N GLN A 28 17.32 -6.66 10.69
CA GLN A 28 16.42 -7.55 11.40
C GLN A 28 15.99 -6.91 12.71
N GLN A 29 14.67 -6.75 12.92
CA GLN A 29 14.12 -6.22 14.15
C GLN A 29 14.39 -7.15 15.33
N ALA A 30 14.78 -6.59 16.47
CA ALA A 30 14.85 -7.33 17.74
C ALA A 30 13.47 -7.35 18.43
N TYR A 31 13.12 -8.49 19.00
CA TYR A 31 11.86 -8.70 19.72
C TYR A 31 12.11 -9.17 21.15
N ASP A 32 11.24 -8.77 22.07
CA ASP A 32 11.24 -9.24 23.44
C ASP A 32 10.67 -10.69 23.55
N LYS A 33 10.71 -11.25 24.76
CA LYS A 33 10.18 -12.61 25.04
C LYS A 33 8.68 -12.76 24.81
N LYS A 34 7.94 -11.64 24.69
CA LYS A 34 6.50 -11.60 24.41
C LYS A 34 6.19 -11.39 22.93
N GLY A 35 7.22 -11.27 22.08
CA GLY A 35 7.09 -11.00 20.66
C GLY A 35 6.81 -9.54 20.33
N MET A 36 7.03 -8.62 21.27
CA MET A 36 6.92 -7.18 21.01
C MET A 36 8.24 -6.64 20.46
N PRO A 37 8.20 -5.76 19.44
CA PRO A 37 9.41 -5.16 18.92
C PRO A 37 10.08 -4.30 20.00
N ILE A 38 11.39 -4.48 20.16
CA ILE A 38 12.20 -3.59 21.01
C ILE A 38 12.54 -2.38 20.16
N GLU A 39 11.94 -1.24 20.49
CA GLU A 39 12.11 0.00 19.74
C GLU A 39 13.57 0.45 19.75
N GLY A 40 14.11 0.78 18.58
CA GLY A 40 15.50 1.19 18.42
C GLY A 40 16.54 0.08 18.63
N ALA A 41 16.14 -1.20 18.60
CA ALA A 41 17.07 -2.32 18.67
C ALA A 41 16.93 -3.21 17.44
N VAL A 42 18.07 -3.56 16.85
CA VAL A 42 18.17 -4.50 15.74
C VAL A 42 19.16 -5.60 16.08
N VAL A 43 19.08 -6.70 15.37
CA VAL A 43 19.93 -7.87 15.60
C VAL A 43 21.29 -7.65 14.95
N ASP A 44 22.36 -7.83 15.72
CA ASP A 44 23.71 -8.00 15.21
C ASP A 44 23.82 -9.35 14.51
N ARG A 45 23.77 -9.34 13.18
CA ARG A 45 23.70 -10.58 12.39
C ARG A 45 25.07 -11.20 12.13
N ASN A 46 26.11 -10.37 12.08
CA ASN A 46 27.49 -10.84 11.87
C ASN A 46 28.19 -11.20 13.19
N GLY A 47 27.65 -10.77 14.34
CA GLY A 47 28.18 -11.08 15.69
C GLY A 47 29.44 -10.33 16.05
N ASP A 48 29.72 -9.17 15.43
CA ASP A 48 30.94 -8.41 15.68
C ASP A 48 30.79 -7.42 16.86
N GLY A 49 29.59 -7.33 17.46
CA GLY A 49 29.28 -6.45 18.59
C GLY A 49 28.97 -5.01 18.19
N THR A 50 28.88 -4.72 16.88
CA THR A 50 28.65 -3.36 16.38
C THR A 50 27.60 -3.38 15.27
N ILE A 51 26.51 -2.63 15.44
CA ILE A 51 25.48 -2.55 14.39
C ILE A 51 25.97 -1.64 13.25
N THR A 52 26.11 -2.24 12.07
CA THR A 52 26.54 -1.54 10.85
C THR A 52 25.68 -1.94 9.65
N THR A 53 25.96 -1.38 8.48
CA THR A 53 25.28 -1.79 7.25
C THR A 53 25.56 -3.25 6.86
N ALA A 54 26.57 -3.89 7.46
CA ALA A 54 26.87 -5.31 7.27
C ALA A 54 25.83 -6.23 7.92
N ASP A 55 25.03 -5.70 8.87
CA ASP A 55 23.95 -6.43 9.53
C ASP A 55 22.64 -6.43 8.76
N LYS A 56 22.57 -5.62 7.68
CA LYS A 56 21.41 -5.65 6.79
C LYS A 56 21.37 -6.94 5.99
N TYR A 57 20.16 -7.39 5.68
CA TYR A 57 19.93 -8.58 4.88
C TYR A 57 18.82 -8.38 3.86
N LEU A 58 18.81 -9.22 2.84
CA LEU A 58 17.72 -9.27 1.87
C LEU A 58 16.54 -10.01 2.50
N TYR A 59 15.42 -9.31 2.60
CA TYR A 59 14.21 -9.85 3.22
C TYR A 59 13.18 -10.20 2.14
N LYS A 60 12.05 -9.56 2.11
CA LYS A 60 10.95 -9.78 1.19
C LYS A 60 11.09 -8.92 -0.07
N SER A 61 10.15 -9.04 -0.99
CA SER A 61 10.13 -8.32 -2.26
C SER A 61 8.82 -7.56 -2.46
N PRO A 62 8.83 -6.40 -3.13
CA PRO A 62 7.62 -5.71 -3.54
C PRO A 62 6.87 -6.45 -4.66
N SER A 63 7.56 -7.31 -5.41
CA SER A 63 6.94 -8.07 -6.51
C SER A 63 6.07 -9.19 -5.99
N ALA A 64 4.81 -9.20 -6.42
CA ALA A 64 3.89 -10.27 -6.10
C ALA A 64 4.22 -11.52 -6.92
N PRO A 65 4.42 -12.70 -6.31
CA PRO A 65 4.55 -13.94 -7.04
C PRO A 65 3.24 -14.39 -7.69
N TRP A 66 2.12 -13.96 -7.14
CA TRP A 66 0.80 -14.32 -7.64
C TRP A 66 -0.09 -13.10 -7.80
N THR A 67 -0.69 -12.98 -8.99
CA THR A 67 -1.72 -11.98 -9.29
C THR A 67 -2.92 -12.67 -9.92
N ALA A 68 -4.11 -12.15 -9.63
CA ALA A 68 -5.36 -12.65 -10.23
C ALA A 68 -6.24 -11.48 -10.64
N GLY A 69 -6.97 -11.67 -11.74
CA GLY A 69 -8.00 -10.74 -12.21
C GLY A 69 -9.27 -11.50 -12.53
N PHE A 70 -10.42 -10.95 -12.13
CA PHE A 70 -11.72 -11.50 -12.45
C PHE A 70 -12.67 -10.38 -12.87
N THR A 71 -13.21 -10.50 -14.08
CA THR A 71 -14.22 -9.57 -14.60
C THR A 71 -15.44 -10.36 -15.03
N SER A 72 -16.63 -9.91 -14.63
CA SER A 72 -17.89 -10.53 -15.00
C SER A 72 -18.84 -9.48 -15.55
N LYS A 73 -19.64 -9.87 -16.54
CA LYS A 73 -20.77 -9.11 -17.04
C LYS A 73 -21.98 -10.02 -17.13
N LEU A 74 -23.04 -9.66 -16.44
CA LEU A 74 -24.32 -10.36 -16.40
C LEU A 74 -25.37 -9.50 -17.11
N MET A 75 -26.19 -10.13 -17.93
CA MET A 75 -27.28 -9.48 -18.62
C MET A 75 -28.57 -10.22 -18.35
N TYR A 76 -29.60 -9.52 -17.94
CA TYR A 76 -30.92 -10.09 -17.73
C TYR A 76 -32.00 -9.15 -18.22
N LYS A 77 -32.69 -9.51 -19.29
CA LYS A 77 -33.63 -8.63 -19.99
C LYS A 77 -32.96 -7.28 -20.32
N ASN A 78 -33.46 -6.20 -19.79
CA ASN A 78 -32.99 -4.83 -20.01
C ASN A 78 -31.89 -4.39 -19.02
N TRP A 79 -31.53 -5.25 -18.05
CA TRP A 79 -30.52 -4.96 -17.06
C TRP A 79 -29.16 -5.54 -17.45
N ASP A 80 -28.12 -4.77 -17.24
CA ASP A 80 -26.73 -5.24 -17.26
C ASP A 80 -26.02 -4.87 -15.97
N PHE A 81 -25.26 -5.85 -15.46
CA PHE A 81 -24.43 -5.70 -14.27
C PHE A 81 -23.03 -6.19 -14.58
N SER A 82 -22.02 -5.40 -14.25
CA SER A 82 -20.63 -5.81 -14.40
C SER A 82 -19.78 -5.38 -13.23
N PHE A 83 -18.73 -6.15 -12.97
CA PHE A 83 -17.73 -5.80 -11.96
C PHE A 83 -16.36 -6.36 -12.32
N SER A 84 -15.31 -5.73 -11.80
CA SER A 84 -13.93 -6.16 -11.95
C SER A 84 -13.24 -6.24 -10.60
N LEU A 85 -12.62 -7.39 -10.35
CA LEU A 85 -11.82 -7.66 -9.18
C LEU A 85 -10.36 -7.87 -9.58
N ARG A 86 -9.43 -7.37 -8.76
CA ARG A 86 -8.00 -7.67 -8.86
C ARG A 86 -7.46 -8.10 -7.51
N ALA A 87 -6.53 -9.04 -7.54
CA ALA A 87 -5.85 -9.50 -6.34
C ALA A 87 -4.34 -9.60 -6.58
N SER A 88 -3.60 -9.36 -5.53
CA SER A 88 -2.15 -9.51 -5.45
C SER A 88 -1.82 -10.23 -4.16
N PHE A 89 -0.91 -11.19 -4.20
CA PHE A 89 -0.58 -12.01 -3.04
C PHE A 89 0.93 -12.10 -2.87
N ASP A 90 1.34 -12.05 -1.59
CA ASP A 90 2.71 -12.18 -1.11
C ASP A 90 3.67 -11.11 -1.66
N ASN A 91 3.13 -9.94 -2.04
CA ASN A 91 3.90 -8.73 -2.23
C ASN A 91 4.06 -8.01 -0.87
N TYR A 92 5.16 -7.29 -0.73
CA TYR A 92 5.47 -6.56 0.49
C TYR A 92 5.70 -5.08 0.19
N VAL A 93 5.44 -4.25 1.19
CA VAL A 93 5.59 -2.79 1.11
C VAL A 93 6.37 -2.31 2.33
N PHE A 94 7.40 -1.53 2.10
CA PHE A 94 8.07 -0.77 3.15
C PHE A 94 7.21 0.45 3.48
N ASN A 95 6.66 0.50 4.68
CA ASN A 95 5.83 1.60 5.15
C ASN A 95 6.71 2.73 5.67
N ASP A 96 7.26 3.51 4.75
CA ASP A 96 8.17 4.62 5.03
C ASP A 96 7.46 5.77 5.80
N LEU A 97 6.15 5.90 5.60
CA LEU A 97 5.34 6.87 6.32
C LEU A 97 5.26 6.52 7.82
N GLU A 98 5.06 5.24 8.16
CA GLU A 98 5.08 4.77 9.55
C GLU A 98 6.50 4.84 10.11
N ALA A 99 7.51 4.39 9.36
CA ALA A 99 8.91 4.43 9.76
C ALA A 99 9.37 5.86 10.06
N GLY A 100 9.19 6.80 9.14
CA GLY A 100 9.55 8.20 9.31
C GLY A 100 8.76 8.91 10.42
N SER A 101 7.51 8.50 10.65
CA SER A 101 6.68 9.05 11.72
C SER A 101 6.97 8.46 13.10
N SER A 102 7.60 7.29 13.16
CA SER A 102 7.92 6.59 14.42
C SER A 102 9.10 7.25 15.17
N ASN A 103 9.95 7.98 14.46
CA ASN A 103 11.02 8.76 15.10
C ASN A 103 10.47 10.08 15.62
N ILE A 104 9.93 10.06 16.83
CA ILE A 104 9.37 11.24 17.48
C ILE A 104 10.44 11.92 18.36
N SER A 105 11.23 12.81 17.78
CA SER A 105 11.92 13.80 18.60
C SER A 105 10.98 14.97 18.87
N SER A 106 10.98 15.49 20.11
CA SER A 106 10.19 16.66 20.50
C SER A 106 10.47 17.89 19.61
N SER A 107 11.68 18.00 19.08
CA SER A 107 12.08 19.02 18.12
C SER A 107 11.36 18.90 16.76
N GLN A 108 11.06 17.68 16.29
CA GLN A 108 10.38 17.49 15.00
C GLN A 108 8.86 17.69 15.08
N VAL A 109 8.27 17.49 16.26
CA VAL A 109 6.83 17.72 16.46
C VAL A 109 6.50 19.22 16.55
N LEU A 110 7.42 20.03 17.09
CA LEU A 110 7.20 21.45 17.40
C LEU A 110 7.97 22.42 16.51
N ALA A 111 9.11 22.00 15.94
CA ALA A 111 10.13 22.96 15.52
C ALA A 111 10.11 23.35 14.04
N GLN A 112 9.53 22.57 13.13
CA GLN A 112 9.62 22.91 11.70
C GLN A 112 8.53 23.86 11.20
N SER A 113 7.44 24.05 11.93
CA SER A 113 6.29 24.80 11.42
C SER A 113 5.67 25.76 12.45
N GLY A 114 6.17 25.83 13.68
CA GLY A 114 5.54 26.62 14.75
C GLY A 114 4.18 26.08 15.23
N TYR A 115 3.75 24.93 14.77
CA TYR A 115 2.52 24.25 15.18
C TYR A 115 2.71 22.73 15.25
N LEU A 116 1.81 22.04 15.97
CA LEU A 116 1.81 20.58 16.07
C LEU A 116 1.52 19.93 14.71
N SER A 117 2.42 19.07 14.27
CA SER A 117 2.19 18.28 13.05
C SER A 117 1.32 17.05 13.33
N ASN A 118 0.44 16.69 12.38
CA ASN A 118 -0.30 15.44 12.43
C ASN A 118 0.64 14.23 12.33
N ARG A 119 0.36 13.22 13.15
CA ARG A 119 1.06 11.93 13.13
C ARG A 119 0.06 10.79 13.04
N PRO A 120 0.39 9.67 12.39
CA PRO A 120 -0.44 8.49 12.38
C PRO A 120 -0.68 7.98 13.81
N LYS A 121 -1.92 7.57 14.11
CA LYS A 121 -2.30 7.09 15.45
C LYS A 121 -1.49 5.87 15.92
N ASN A 122 -1.07 5.03 14.98
CA ASN A 122 -0.30 3.80 15.26
C ASN A 122 1.14 4.05 15.74
N VAL A 123 1.64 5.29 15.62
CA VAL A 123 2.97 5.66 16.14
C VAL A 123 2.91 6.30 17.53
N LEU A 124 1.71 6.54 18.07
CA LEU A 124 1.57 7.09 19.41
C LEU A 124 2.12 6.12 20.46
N GLY A 125 2.98 6.64 21.35
CA GLY A 125 3.63 5.85 22.39
C GLY A 125 4.83 5.03 21.92
N LYS A 126 5.25 5.16 20.66
CA LYS A 126 6.47 4.56 20.12
C LYS A 126 7.60 5.60 20.12
N ALA A 127 8.78 5.17 20.48
CA ALA A 127 9.98 6.02 20.61
C ALA A 127 11.18 5.41 19.87
N TRP A 128 11.09 5.29 18.56
CA TRP A 128 12.21 4.87 17.70
C TRP A 128 13.25 5.99 17.69
N GLN A 129 14.34 5.81 18.43
CA GLN A 129 15.29 6.90 18.75
C GLN A 129 16.31 7.20 17.67
N THR A 130 16.57 6.28 16.75
CA THR A 130 17.58 6.46 15.70
C THR A 130 16.98 6.20 14.33
N TYR A 131 17.29 7.11 13.41
CA TYR A 131 16.79 7.10 12.05
C TYR A 131 17.23 5.86 11.26
N ASP A 132 18.45 5.36 11.48
CA ASP A 132 18.98 4.22 10.74
C ASP A 132 18.26 2.91 11.06
N TRP A 133 17.76 2.73 12.28
CA TRP A 133 17.09 1.50 12.71
C TRP A 133 15.62 1.43 12.37
N VAL A 134 15.03 2.51 11.88
CA VAL A 134 13.72 2.47 11.24
C VAL A 134 13.75 1.74 9.89
N LEU A 135 14.95 1.50 9.32
CA LEU A 135 15.14 0.62 8.17
C LEU A 135 15.16 -0.86 8.59
N SER A 136 14.24 -1.27 9.46
CA SER A 136 14.09 -2.66 9.88
C SER A 136 12.97 -3.37 9.12
N ASP A 137 13.01 -4.70 9.15
CA ASP A 137 11.98 -5.57 8.58
C ASP A 137 10.61 -5.41 9.26
N TYR A 138 10.54 -4.77 10.42
CA TYR A 138 9.28 -4.42 11.10
C TYR A 138 8.38 -3.53 10.23
N PHE A 139 8.98 -2.64 9.45
CA PHE A 139 8.24 -1.72 8.56
C PHE A 139 7.99 -2.32 7.16
N VAL A 140 8.53 -3.51 6.87
CA VAL A 140 8.20 -4.27 5.66
C VAL A 140 6.96 -5.10 5.93
N GLN A 141 5.82 -4.60 5.48
CA GLN A 141 4.51 -5.16 5.76
C GLN A 141 3.97 -5.94 4.56
N ASN A 142 3.13 -6.94 4.83
CA ASN A 142 2.45 -7.68 3.76
C ASN A 142 1.47 -6.75 3.05
N GLY A 143 1.67 -6.57 1.75
CA GLY A 143 0.87 -5.74 0.87
C GLY A 143 -0.15 -6.53 0.03
N SER A 144 -0.43 -7.77 0.37
CA SER A 144 -1.47 -8.56 -0.32
C SER A 144 -2.82 -7.87 -0.24
N PHE A 145 -3.58 -7.91 -1.34
CA PHE A 145 -4.88 -7.27 -1.41
C PHE A 145 -5.85 -7.97 -2.35
N LEU A 146 -7.14 -7.73 -2.12
CA LEU A 146 -8.23 -7.91 -3.07
C LEU A 146 -8.92 -6.55 -3.26
N LYS A 147 -8.96 -6.05 -4.49
CA LYS A 147 -9.63 -4.79 -4.87
C LYS A 147 -10.80 -5.03 -5.78
N CYS A 148 -11.86 -4.26 -5.57
CA CYS A 148 -12.92 -4.09 -6.56
C CYS A 148 -12.71 -2.74 -7.27
N ASP A 149 -12.24 -2.83 -8.51
CA ASP A 149 -11.90 -1.64 -9.30
C ASP A 149 -13.13 -0.88 -9.74
N ASN A 150 -14.16 -1.60 -10.19
CA ASN A 150 -15.42 -0.99 -10.62
C ASN A 150 -16.60 -1.96 -10.47
N ILE A 151 -17.77 -1.36 -10.31
CA ILE A 151 -19.08 -2.01 -10.42
C ILE A 151 -19.95 -1.10 -11.26
N THR A 152 -20.64 -1.66 -12.26
CA THR A 152 -21.59 -0.92 -13.11
C THR A 152 -22.92 -1.65 -13.14
N LEU A 153 -24.00 -0.91 -12.94
CA LEU A 153 -25.37 -1.36 -13.15
C LEU A 153 -26.00 -0.47 -14.24
N GLY A 154 -26.51 -1.07 -15.29
CA GLY A 154 -27.16 -0.40 -16.39
C GLY A 154 -28.59 -0.92 -16.65
N TYR A 155 -29.43 -0.06 -17.18
CA TYR A 155 -30.75 -0.40 -17.67
C TYR A 155 -30.96 0.20 -19.07
N THR A 156 -31.30 -0.66 -20.04
CA THR A 156 -31.57 -0.26 -21.42
C THR A 156 -33.06 -0.20 -21.63
N PHE A 157 -33.55 0.83 -22.31
CA PHE A 157 -34.96 1.00 -22.67
C PHE A 157 -35.10 1.31 -24.16
N ASP A 158 -36.15 0.79 -24.76
CA ASP A 158 -36.41 0.96 -26.21
C ASP A 158 -37.33 2.14 -26.51
N GLN A 159 -38.10 2.59 -25.52
CA GLN A 159 -39.02 3.72 -25.63
C GLN A 159 -39.03 4.55 -24.38
N LEU A 160 -38.99 5.88 -24.53
CA LEU A 160 -39.08 6.84 -23.45
C LEU A 160 -40.35 7.72 -23.69
N PHE A 161 -41.25 7.76 -22.70
CA PHE A 161 -42.50 8.53 -22.70
C PHE A 161 -43.35 8.37 -23.96
N GLY A 162 -43.40 7.15 -24.56
CA GLY A 162 -44.19 6.90 -25.76
C GLY A 162 -43.53 7.34 -27.08
N ALA A 163 -42.39 7.98 -27.04
CA ALA A 163 -41.58 8.30 -28.21
C ALA A 163 -40.62 7.12 -28.52
N LYS A 164 -40.26 6.94 -29.78
CA LYS A 164 -39.29 5.96 -30.25
C LYS A 164 -37.85 6.42 -29.93
N ILE A 165 -37.63 6.80 -28.70
CA ILE A 165 -36.32 7.21 -28.21
C ILE A 165 -35.81 6.07 -27.32
N GLY A 166 -34.86 5.31 -27.82
CA GLY A 166 -34.15 4.28 -27.06
C GLY A 166 -33.02 4.89 -26.25
N GLY A 167 -32.54 4.14 -25.26
CA GLY A 167 -31.39 4.61 -24.51
C GLY A 167 -30.97 3.66 -23.39
N ARG A 168 -29.94 4.10 -22.66
CA ARG A 168 -29.42 3.37 -21.49
C ARG A 168 -29.09 4.37 -20.38
N VAL A 169 -29.60 4.10 -19.19
CA VAL A 169 -29.17 4.75 -17.97
C VAL A 169 -28.25 3.80 -17.22
N TYR A 170 -27.17 4.31 -16.65
CA TYR A 170 -26.24 3.48 -15.89
C TYR A 170 -25.63 4.23 -14.71
N ALA A 171 -25.26 3.48 -13.71
CA ALA A 171 -24.47 3.95 -12.57
C ALA A 171 -23.21 3.11 -12.47
N THR A 172 -22.07 3.77 -12.27
CA THR A 172 -20.76 3.14 -12.08
C THR A 172 -20.14 3.64 -10.79
N ALA A 173 -19.64 2.72 -9.98
CA ALA A 173 -18.78 3.01 -8.85
C ALA A 173 -17.37 2.52 -9.16
N SER A 174 -16.34 3.32 -8.88
CA SER A 174 -14.94 2.98 -9.05
C SER A 174 -14.19 3.06 -7.71
N ASN A 175 -13.14 2.23 -7.57
CA ASN A 175 -12.40 2.04 -6.31
C ASN A 175 -13.34 1.70 -5.16
N VAL A 176 -14.16 0.65 -5.37
CA VAL A 176 -15.33 0.34 -4.52
C VAL A 176 -14.87 -0.12 -3.14
N PHE A 177 -13.90 -1.03 -3.09
CA PHE A 177 -13.29 -1.47 -1.84
C PHE A 177 -11.89 -2.07 -2.06
N THR A 178 -11.12 -2.07 -0.99
CA THR A 178 -9.83 -2.78 -0.88
C THR A 178 -9.83 -3.60 0.41
N ILE A 179 -9.59 -4.90 0.29
CA ILE A 179 -9.40 -5.80 1.44
C ILE A 179 -7.92 -6.08 1.53
N THR A 180 -7.29 -5.72 2.64
CA THR A 180 -5.86 -5.89 2.89
C THR A 180 -5.55 -5.88 4.38
N ASN A 181 -4.43 -6.47 4.76
CA ASN A 181 -3.84 -6.36 6.11
C ASN A 181 -2.76 -5.27 6.20
N TYR A 182 -2.46 -4.60 5.08
CA TYR A 182 -1.50 -3.51 5.05
C TYR A 182 -2.01 -2.33 5.89
N LYS A 183 -1.12 -1.74 6.70
CA LYS A 183 -1.48 -0.67 7.64
C LYS A 183 -1.34 0.74 7.06
N GLY A 184 -0.74 0.87 5.88
CA GLY A 184 -0.64 2.14 5.16
C GLY A 184 -1.91 2.47 4.39
N ILE A 185 -1.84 3.51 3.54
CA ILE A 185 -3.01 4.07 2.85
C ILE A 185 -3.47 3.15 1.71
N ASP A 186 -2.55 2.64 0.89
CA ASP A 186 -2.85 1.77 -0.25
C ASP A 186 -1.75 0.70 -0.38
N PRO A 187 -2.08 -0.60 -0.42
CA PRO A 187 -1.09 -1.67 -0.58
C PRO A 187 -0.48 -1.72 -1.98
N GLU A 188 -1.08 -1.04 -2.97
CA GLU A 188 -0.62 -1.02 -4.36
C GLU A 188 0.34 0.14 -4.60
N VAL A 189 1.55 -0.03 -4.08
CA VAL A 189 2.61 0.97 -4.16
C VAL A 189 3.62 0.59 -5.23
N ALA A 190 3.80 1.44 -6.25
CA ALA A 190 4.82 1.23 -7.27
C ALA A 190 6.21 1.22 -6.62
N GLY A 191 6.99 0.15 -6.88
CA GLY A 191 8.32 -0.03 -6.29
C GLY A 191 8.33 -0.48 -4.83
N GLY A 192 7.17 -0.56 -4.16
CA GLY A 192 7.06 -1.12 -2.82
C GLY A 192 7.50 -0.21 -1.67
N ILE A 193 7.69 1.09 -1.90
CA ILE A 193 8.03 2.06 -0.85
C ILE A 193 6.88 3.07 -0.71
N ASP A 194 6.15 3.02 0.41
CA ASP A 194 5.02 3.92 0.70
C ASP A 194 5.53 5.16 1.46
N ASN A 195 5.94 6.17 0.73
CA ASN A 195 6.51 7.42 1.29
C ASN A 195 5.59 8.64 1.19
N SER A 196 4.56 8.64 0.37
CA SER A 196 3.58 9.73 0.28
C SER A 196 2.48 9.45 -0.74
N LEU A 197 1.83 8.29 -0.64
CA LEU A 197 0.79 7.93 -1.59
C LEU A 197 -0.47 8.76 -1.35
N TYR A 198 -0.99 9.36 -2.43
CA TYR A 198 -2.31 9.96 -2.39
C TYR A 198 -3.37 8.84 -2.47
N PRO A 199 -4.34 8.78 -1.54
CA PRO A 199 -5.36 7.73 -1.54
C PRO A 199 -6.22 7.83 -2.81
N ARG A 200 -6.50 6.68 -3.43
CA ARG A 200 -7.42 6.62 -4.57
C ARG A 200 -8.85 6.85 -4.09
N PRO A 201 -9.55 7.88 -4.57
CA PRO A 201 -10.89 8.18 -4.10
C PRO A 201 -11.90 7.16 -4.62
N PHE A 202 -12.91 6.85 -3.81
CA PHE A 202 -14.15 6.28 -4.31
C PHE A 202 -14.82 7.29 -5.26
N THR A 203 -15.24 6.84 -6.44
CA THR A 203 -15.92 7.69 -7.41
C THR A 203 -17.22 7.04 -7.83
N ALA A 204 -18.31 7.82 -7.81
CA ALA A 204 -19.60 7.41 -8.35
C ALA A 204 -19.96 8.28 -9.54
N LEU A 205 -20.46 7.65 -10.60
CA LEU A 205 -20.87 8.29 -11.84
C LEU A 205 -22.24 7.75 -12.25
N VAL A 206 -23.12 8.65 -12.70
CA VAL A 206 -24.38 8.29 -13.36
C VAL A 206 -24.34 8.82 -14.78
N GLY A 207 -24.69 7.99 -15.74
CA GLY A 207 -24.70 8.35 -17.15
C GLY A 207 -26.01 7.99 -17.83
N LEU A 208 -26.33 8.77 -18.85
CA LEU A 208 -27.49 8.55 -19.75
C LEU A 208 -26.99 8.59 -21.19
N SER A 209 -27.33 7.58 -21.96
CA SER A 209 -27.13 7.54 -23.42
C SER A 209 -28.50 7.46 -24.09
N LEU A 210 -28.76 8.31 -25.06
CA LEU A 210 -30.01 8.35 -25.82
C LEU A 210 -29.74 8.10 -27.29
N ASN A 211 -30.62 7.29 -27.93
CA ASN A 211 -30.61 6.99 -29.35
C ASN A 211 -31.94 7.54 -29.96
N PHE A 212 -31.81 8.36 -30.98
CA PHE A 212 -32.94 9.03 -31.67
C PHE A 212 -33.20 8.35 -33.02
#